data_6217f14cc585f31a330c3559b21c0915
#
_entry.id   6217f14cc585f31a330c3559b21c0915
#
_cell.length_a   1.000
_cell.length_b   1.000
_cell.length_c   1.000
_cell.angle_alpha   90.00
_cell.angle_beta   90.00
_cell.angle_gamma   90.00
#
_symmetry.space_group_name_H-M   'P 1'
#
loop_
_entity.id
_entity.type
_entity.pdbx_description
1 polymer ?
#
loop_
_entity_poly.entity_id
_entity_poly.type
_entity_poly.pdbx_seq_one_letter_code
_entity_poly.pdbx_strand_id
1 'polypeptide(L)'
;PVVGREKEIQRVLEILGRRKKNNPVLIGEPGVGKSAIVEGLAQLINNQETSPMFFNKRLVSLDLTAIVAGTKFRGQFEERIKNVIKELEDHPEIIIFIDEIHTMIGAGSGEGSMDAANILKPALARGIIQCIGATTLDEYRKSIEKDGALERRFQKVIVEPTTREETLLILHNIKEHYEKHHCVRYTDEALETCVKLTERYITDRHSPDKAIDVIDEAGSRVHINNASVPAPYIKLEKELKKIISKKQQAVANQNFEMAASCRDAQTKIEKEIEDMKAQWQQGEIGEYVEVTAEDIANVISMMTGVPAQRMAEGESKRLKNLEHNLKHKVIAQDNAINKMVKTILRNRVGLRDPNHPIGVFMFLGPTGVGKTYLAQKLAEEMFGSKDSLIRIDMSEFSESFNTSRLVGAPPGYVGYNEGGQLTEKVRRKPYSIVLLDEIEKANSKVFNLLLQVLDEGRLTDGNGRLIDFRNTIIIMTSNAGTRQLKDFGRGVGFTSAGIKGGLAMDEKDKEYARSIVQKSLSKQFAPEFLNRLDDIITFDQLDRNAIK
;
A
#
# COMPACT_ATOMS: atom_id res chain seq x y z
N PRO A 1 24.32 6.85 -9.83
CA PRO A 1 24.55 7.71 -8.65
C PRO A 1 23.31 7.70 -7.77
N VAL A 2 23.52 7.55 -6.46
CA VAL A 2 22.41 7.60 -5.49
C VAL A 2 22.09 9.08 -5.26
N VAL A 3 20.83 9.44 -5.46
CA VAL A 3 20.36 10.83 -5.39
C VAL A 3 19.44 11.00 -4.18
N GLY A 4 19.54 12.14 -3.51
CA GLY A 4 18.67 12.51 -2.38
C GLY A 4 19.04 11.84 -1.06
N ARG A 5 20.25 11.25 -0.95
CA ARG A 5 20.76 10.58 0.26
C ARG A 5 22.15 11.05 0.67
N GLU A 6 22.56 12.19 0.19
CA GLU A 6 23.90 12.75 0.43
C GLU A 6 24.16 12.98 1.92
N LYS A 7 23.14 13.41 2.67
CA LYS A 7 23.22 13.65 4.11
C LYS A 7 23.45 12.37 4.90
N GLU A 8 22.71 11.32 4.55
CA GLU A 8 22.82 10.01 5.20
C GLU A 8 24.16 9.36 4.87
N ILE A 9 24.60 9.42 3.61
CA ILE A 9 25.92 8.91 3.17
C ILE A 9 27.05 9.65 3.90
N GLN A 10 26.99 10.98 3.97
CA GLN A 10 27.97 11.80 4.70
C GLN A 10 27.99 11.41 6.17
N ARG A 11 26.81 11.19 6.77
CA ARG A 11 26.72 10.77 8.17
C ARG A 11 27.31 9.39 8.42
N VAL A 12 27.12 8.45 7.50
CA VAL A 12 27.74 7.11 7.54
C VAL A 12 29.25 7.22 7.48
N LEU A 13 29.81 8.03 6.56
CA LEU A 13 31.25 8.28 6.46
C LEU A 13 31.84 8.88 7.75
N GLU A 14 31.17 9.88 8.33
CA GLU A 14 31.58 10.48 9.60
C GLU A 14 31.65 9.45 10.74
N ILE A 15 30.66 8.55 10.79
CA ILE A 15 30.62 7.51 11.82
C ILE A 15 31.73 6.48 11.60
N LEU A 16 31.94 6.03 10.35
CA LEU A 16 33.01 5.09 10.00
C LEU A 16 34.40 5.67 10.32
N GLY A 17 34.57 6.99 10.23
CA GLY A 17 35.84 7.68 10.58
C GLY A 17 36.10 7.86 12.09
N ARG A 18 35.13 7.50 12.96
CA ARG A 18 35.28 7.67 14.41
C ARG A 18 36.19 6.62 15.04
N ARG A 19 36.85 6.99 16.13
CA ARG A 19 37.72 6.06 16.91
C ARG A 19 36.88 5.03 17.70
N LYS A 20 35.67 5.41 18.16
CA LYS A 20 34.74 4.56 18.92
C LYS A 20 33.35 4.74 18.36
N LYS A 21 32.48 3.74 18.49
CA LYS A 21 31.13 3.71 17.90
C LYS A 21 31.18 4.00 16.40
N ASN A 22 32.10 3.31 15.73
CA ASN A 22 32.39 3.47 14.31
C ASN A 22 31.60 2.53 13.40
N ASN A 23 30.54 1.89 13.92
CA ASN A 23 29.64 1.05 13.16
C ASN A 23 28.29 1.79 13.01
N PRO A 24 27.95 2.34 11.84
CA PRO A 24 26.64 2.91 11.59
C PRO A 24 25.57 1.83 11.47
N VAL A 25 24.38 2.12 11.97
CA VAL A 25 23.18 1.31 11.68
C VAL A 25 22.11 2.20 11.08
N LEU A 26 21.71 1.86 9.85
CA LEU A 26 20.66 2.52 9.09
C LEU A 26 19.31 2.02 9.60
N ILE A 27 18.51 2.91 10.15
CA ILE A 27 17.21 2.60 10.73
C ILE A 27 16.13 3.30 9.93
N GLY A 28 15.20 2.55 9.37
CA GLY A 28 14.08 3.10 8.61
C GLY A 28 13.11 2.01 8.19
N GLU A 29 11.94 2.43 7.76
CA GLU A 29 10.92 1.52 7.26
C GLU A 29 11.38 0.72 6.04
N PRO A 30 10.76 -0.43 5.74
CA PRO A 30 11.04 -1.16 4.49
C PRO A 30 10.80 -0.27 3.27
N GLY A 31 11.68 -0.36 2.26
CA GLY A 31 11.51 0.37 1.00
C GLY A 31 11.96 1.84 1.02
N VAL A 32 12.55 2.35 2.12
CA VAL A 32 13.09 3.73 2.15
C VAL A 32 14.46 3.90 1.47
N GLY A 33 15.07 2.81 0.99
CA GLY A 33 16.35 2.86 0.27
C GLY A 33 17.59 2.72 1.16
N LYS A 34 17.53 1.98 2.27
CA LYS A 34 18.69 1.73 3.16
C LYS A 34 19.86 1.08 2.44
N SER A 35 19.59 0.04 1.65
CA SER A 35 20.63 -0.67 0.88
C SER A 35 21.22 0.20 -0.23
N ALA A 36 20.40 1.06 -0.87
CA ALA A 36 20.84 2.02 -1.88
C ALA A 36 21.86 3.05 -1.32
N ILE A 37 21.72 3.47 -0.05
CA ILE A 37 22.69 4.34 0.63
C ILE A 37 24.07 3.66 0.68
N VAL A 38 24.10 2.37 0.99
CA VAL A 38 25.35 1.60 1.09
C VAL A 38 25.97 1.35 -0.29
N GLU A 39 25.14 1.07 -1.29
CA GLU A 39 25.60 0.96 -2.68
C GLU A 39 26.16 2.29 -3.21
N GLY A 40 25.50 3.41 -2.90
CA GLY A 40 26.00 4.74 -3.23
C GLY A 40 27.32 5.06 -2.55
N LEU A 41 27.46 4.68 -1.28
CA LEU A 41 28.72 4.80 -0.56
C LEU A 41 29.82 3.97 -1.22
N ALA A 42 29.52 2.74 -1.65
CA ALA A 42 30.48 1.88 -2.35
C ALA A 42 30.94 2.51 -3.68
N GLN A 43 30.02 3.12 -4.44
CA GLN A 43 30.36 3.85 -5.67
C GLN A 43 31.27 5.05 -5.40
N LEU A 44 30.96 5.87 -4.38
CA LEU A 44 31.78 7.02 -4.00
C LEU A 44 33.20 6.61 -3.57
N ILE A 45 33.34 5.49 -2.84
CA ILE A 45 34.65 4.95 -2.45
C ILE A 45 35.41 4.49 -3.69
N ASN A 46 34.76 3.76 -4.58
CA ASN A 46 35.37 3.25 -5.81
C ASN A 46 35.82 4.37 -6.76
N ASN A 47 35.02 5.44 -6.87
CA ASN A 47 35.34 6.61 -7.68
C ASN A 47 36.36 7.56 -7.02
N GLN A 48 36.77 7.28 -5.77
CA GLN A 48 37.63 8.15 -4.98
C GLN A 48 37.06 9.55 -4.70
N GLU A 49 35.73 9.64 -4.64
CA GLU A 49 34.98 10.88 -4.36
C GLU A 49 34.74 11.07 -2.85
N THR A 50 35.52 10.39 -2.01
CA THR A 50 35.42 10.43 -0.55
C THR A 50 36.70 10.95 0.07
N SER A 51 36.78 10.98 1.41
CA SER A 51 38.03 11.28 2.12
C SER A 51 39.12 10.23 1.82
N PRO A 52 40.40 10.62 1.68
CA PRO A 52 41.52 9.71 1.39
C PRO A 52 41.64 8.50 2.32
N MET A 53 41.11 8.59 3.54
CA MET A 53 41.10 7.47 4.49
C MET A 53 40.23 6.28 4.05
N PHE A 54 39.34 6.49 3.07
CA PHE A 54 38.45 5.44 2.56
C PHE A 54 38.83 4.92 1.17
N PHE A 55 39.86 5.48 0.49
CA PHE A 55 40.20 5.10 -0.89
C PHE A 55 40.60 3.63 -1.06
N ASN A 56 41.14 3.02 -0.02
CA ASN A 56 41.52 1.60 -0.05
C ASN A 56 40.50 0.69 0.64
N LYS A 57 39.35 1.23 1.03
CA LYS A 57 38.31 0.42 1.69
C LYS A 57 37.47 -0.30 0.66
N ARG A 58 37.01 -1.49 1.03
CA ARG A 58 36.10 -2.32 0.22
C ARG A 58 34.84 -2.60 1.02
N LEU A 59 33.71 -2.35 0.41
CA LEU A 59 32.39 -2.72 0.97
C LEU A 59 32.00 -4.12 0.48
N VAL A 60 31.68 -5.00 1.41
CA VAL A 60 31.29 -6.39 1.13
C VAL A 60 29.98 -6.68 1.86
N SER A 61 28.96 -7.12 1.12
CA SER A 61 27.70 -7.57 1.72
C SER A 61 27.85 -8.95 2.32
N LEU A 62 27.46 -9.10 3.59
CA LEU A 62 27.48 -10.37 4.31
C LEU A 62 26.06 -10.89 4.48
N ASP A 63 25.73 -11.98 3.77
CA ASP A 63 24.47 -12.69 3.92
C ASP A 63 24.59 -13.74 5.02
N LEU A 64 24.01 -13.43 6.18
CA LEU A 64 23.98 -14.36 7.32
C LEU A 64 23.14 -15.60 7.05
N THR A 65 22.10 -15.49 6.24
CA THR A 65 21.22 -16.60 5.88
C THR A 65 21.97 -17.63 5.03
N ALA A 66 22.82 -17.16 4.11
CA ALA A 66 23.65 -18.02 3.30
C ALA A 66 24.71 -18.77 4.14
N ILE A 67 25.23 -18.15 5.21
CA ILE A 67 26.18 -18.81 6.13
C ILE A 67 25.51 -19.94 6.91
N VAL A 68 24.25 -19.77 7.31
CA VAL A 68 23.46 -20.79 8.01
C VAL A 68 23.05 -21.93 7.06
N ALA A 69 22.80 -21.62 5.78
CA ALA A 69 22.35 -22.58 4.80
C ALA A 69 23.35 -23.74 4.64
N GLY A 70 22.85 -24.97 4.72
CA GLY A 70 23.65 -26.19 4.58
C GLY A 70 24.45 -26.60 5.84
N THR A 71 24.30 -25.90 6.96
CA THR A 71 24.85 -26.35 8.24
C THR A 71 23.85 -27.23 8.96
N LYS A 72 24.20 -28.51 9.19
CA LYS A 72 23.34 -29.47 9.95
C LYS A 72 23.57 -29.39 11.46
N PHE A 73 24.71 -28.85 11.88
CA PHE A 73 25.11 -28.79 13.29
C PHE A 73 25.61 -27.39 13.66
N ARG A 74 25.30 -26.97 14.88
CA ARG A 74 25.70 -25.69 15.46
C ARG A 74 27.20 -25.41 15.33
N GLY A 75 28.04 -26.40 15.55
CA GLY A 75 29.51 -26.26 15.46
C GLY A 75 30.02 -25.87 14.08
N GLN A 76 29.37 -26.33 13.00
CA GLN A 76 29.73 -25.96 11.62
C GLN A 76 29.44 -24.48 11.33
N PHE A 77 28.34 -23.96 11.84
CA PHE A 77 28.00 -22.56 11.74
C PHE A 77 28.97 -21.66 12.50
N GLU A 78 29.29 -22.04 13.75
CA GLU A 78 30.24 -21.31 14.58
C GLU A 78 31.64 -21.28 13.94
N GLU A 79 32.09 -22.39 13.34
CA GLU A 79 33.34 -22.48 12.61
C GLU A 79 33.34 -21.59 11.37
N ARG A 80 32.29 -21.57 10.57
CA ARG A 80 32.19 -20.68 9.40
C ARG A 80 32.26 -19.22 9.79
N ILE A 81 31.51 -18.78 10.81
CA ILE A 81 31.57 -17.38 11.27
C ILE A 81 32.96 -17.04 11.82
N LYS A 82 33.62 -17.93 12.57
CA LYS A 82 34.98 -17.70 13.05
C LYS A 82 35.98 -17.57 11.91
N ASN A 83 35.81 -18.32 10.83
CA ASN A 83 36.66 -18.20 9.65
C ASN A 83 36.44 -16.87 8.95
N VAL A 84 35.18 -16.40 8.81
CA VAL A 84 34.85 -15.07 8.28
C VAL A 84 35.48 -13.96 9.14
N ILE A 85 35.37 -14.06 10.48
CA ILE A 85 35.97 -13.09 11.40
C ILE A 85 37.49 -13.06 11.22
N LYS A 86 38.15 -14.21 11.12
CA LYS A 86 39.60 -14.29 10.92
C LYS A 86 40.01 -13.65 9.59
N GLU A 87 39.25 -13.91 8.51
CA GLU A 87 39.50 -13.29 7.22
C GLU A 87 39.35 -11.76 7.29
N LEU A 88 38.36 -11.25 8.03
CA LEU A 88 38.15 -9.81 8.24
C LEU A 88 39.24 -9.20 9.15
N GLU A 89 39.80 -9.96 10.09
CA GLU A 89 40.98 -9.55 10.90
C GLU A 89 42.23 -9.41 10.05
N ASP A 90 42.44 -10.32 9.08
CA ASP A 90 43.56 -10.30 8.15
C ASP A 90 43.43 -9.21 7.07
N HIS A 91 42.20 -8.73 6.82
CA HIS A 91 41.82 -7.74 5.80
C HIS A 91 41.11 -6.51 6.39
N PRO A 92 41.81 -5.62 7.11
CA PRO A 92 41.20 -4.46 7.76
C PRO A 92 40.64 -3.39 6.80
N GLU A 93 40.94 -3.53 5.50
CA GLU A 93 40.33 -2.70 4.44
C GLU A 93 38.86 -3.03 4.15
N ILE A 94 38.37 -4.17 4.61
CA ILE A 94 37.00 -4.60 4.36
C ILE A 94 36.06 -3.97 5.39
N ILE A 95 34.96 -3.35 4.91
CA ILE A 95 33.82 -2.92 5.68
C ILE A 95 32.67 -3.85 5.30
N ILE A 96 32.09 -4.55 6.28
CA ILE A 96 30.96 -5.44 6.03
C ILE A 96 29.64 -4.67 6.07
N PHE A 97 28.75 -4.99 5.15
CA PHE A 97 27.36 -4.58 5.19
C PHE A 97 26.47 -5.77 5.57
N ILE A 98 25.65 -5.62 6.58
CA ILE A 98 24.67 -6.63 7.02
C ILE A 98 23.30 -6.01 6.89
N ASP A 99 22.54 -6.47 5.89
CA ASP A 99 21.14 -6.15 5.81
C ASP A 99 20.34 -6.97 6.83
N GLU A 100 19.25 -6.43 7.33
CA GLU A 100 18.47 -7.05 8.41
C GLU A 100 19.34 -7.49 9.60
N ILE A 101 20.21 -6.59 10.09
CA ILE A 101 21.18 -6.90 11.15
C ILE A 101 20.55 -7.49 12.42
N HIS A 102 19.25 -7.30 12.63
CA HIS A 102 18.48 -7.91 13.72
C HIS A 102 18.46 -9.44 13.64
N THR A 103 18.60 -10.03 12.46
CA THR A 103 18.68 -11.49 12.26
C THR A 103 19.91 -12.09 12.90
N MET A 104 20.95 -11.29 13.11
CA MET A 104 22.17 -11.69 13.81
C MET A 104 21.90 -12.06 15.29
N ILE A 105 20.93 -11.38 15.91
CA ILE A 105 20.48 -11.61 17.26
C ILE A 105 19.30 -12.54 17.14
N GLY A 106 19.51 -13.84 17.21
CA GLY A 106 18.47 -14.83 16.99
C GLY A 106 17.14 -14.41 17.60
N ALA A 107 16.12 -14.20 16.78
CA ALA A 107 14.73 -14.07 17.18
C ALA A 107 14.28 -15.45 17.72
N GLY A 108 14.92 -15.87 18.80
CA GLY A 108 14.80 -17.20 19.31
C GLY A 108 13.88 -17.27 20.50
N SER A 109 12.72 -17.78 20.30
CA SER A 109 11.95 -18.55 21.25
C SER A 109 12.00 -20.02 20.86
N GLY A 110 13.19 -20.60 20.83
CA GLY A 110 13.40 -22.03 20.56
C GLY A 110 14.74 -22.47 21.11
N GLU A 111 14.77 -23.53 21.92
CA GLU A 111 15.98 -24.22 22.36
C GLU A 111 16.81 -24.59 21.11
N GLY A 112 17.91 -23.86 20.86
CA GLY A 112 18.82 -24.12 19.75
C GLY A 112 19.01 -22.97 18.75
N SER A 113 18.48 -21.76 18.96
CA SER A 113 18.72 -20.63 18.06
C SER A 113 20.22 -20.27 18.03
N MET A 114 20.79 -20.28 16.83
CA MET A 114 22.19 -19.93 16.60
C MET A 114 22.34 -18.41 16.76
N ASP A 115 22.99 -18.00 17.83
CA ASP A 115 23.20 -16.58 18.14
C ASP A 115 24.54 -16.12 17.52
N ALA A 116 24.50 -15.70 16.25
CA ALA A 116 25.65 -15.16 15.56
C ALA A 116 26.21 -13.90 16.27
N ALA A 117 25.34 -13.18 16.98
CA ALA A 117 25.72 -12.01 17.74
C ALA A 117 26.78 -12.31 18.79
N ASN A 118 26.66 -13.41 19.53
CA ASN A 118 27.62 -13.78 20.56
C ASN A 118 29.02 -14.04 20.04
N ILE A 119 29.15 -14.47 18.77
CA ILE A 119 30.44 -14.71 18.12
C ILE A 119 31.03 -13.42 17.54
N LEU A 120 30.18 -12.55 16.96
CA LEU A 120 30.61 -11.28 16.36
C LEU A 120 30.84 -10.16 17.39
N LYS A 121 30.12 -10.17 18.52
CA LYS A 121 30.26 -9.16 19.60
C LYS A 121 31.71 -8.90 20.03
N PRO A 122 32.56 -9.89 20.30
CA PRO A 122 33.95 -9.64 20.70
C PRO A 122 34.75 -8.91 19.62
N ALA A 123 34.58 -9.26 18.35
CA ALA A 123 35.28 -8.65 17.22
C ALA A 123 34.82 -7.21 16.97
N LEU A 124 33.52 -6.95 17.02
CA LEU A 124 32.95 -5.60 16.99
C LEU A 124 33.37 -4.78 18.22
N ALA A 125 33.46 -5.42 19.39
CA ALA A 125 33.84 -4.76 20.64
C ALA A 125 35.27 -4.27 20.63
N ARG A 126 36.18 -5.02 20.03
CA ARG A 126 37.62 -4.65 19.90
C ARG A 126 37.86 -3.65 18.79
N GLY A 127 36.86 -3.39 17.91
CA GLY A 127 37.03 -2.52 16.75
C GLY A 127 37.86 -3.16 15.62
N ILE A 128 37.99 -4.48 15.63
CA ILE A 128 38.71 -5.26 14.62
C ILE A 128 37.92 -5.25 13.31
N ILE A 129 36.57 -5.31 13.41
CA ILE A 129 35.66 -5.33 12.27
C ILE A 129 34.90 -4.02 12.23
N GLN A 130 34.79 -3.41 11.06
CA GLN A 130 33.87 -2.31 10.76
C GLN A 130 32.63 -2.86 10.06
N CYS A 131 31.45 -2.48 10.56
CA CYS A 131 30.17 -2.98 10.07
C CYS A 131 29.18 -1.84 9.83
N ILE A 132 28.47 -1.88 8.72
CA ILE A 132 27.27 -1.09 8.45
C ILE A 132 26.08 -2.02 8.58
N GLY A 133 25.15 -1.72 9.48
CA GLY A 133 23.93 -2.48 9.63
C GLY A 133 22.73 -1.76 9.01
N ALA A 134 21.73 -2.49 8.55
CA ALA A 134 20.43 -1.95 8.18
C ALA A 134 19.32 -2.72 8.90
N THR A 135 18.29 -2.01 9.39
CA THR A 135 17.14 -2.62 10.08
C THR A 135 15.96 -1.65 10.14
N THR A 136 14.82 -2.12 10.65
CA THR A 136 13.68 -1.26 11.00
C THR A 136 13.80 -0.75 12.44
N LEU A 137 13.03 0.29 12.78
CA LEU A 137 13.05 0.85 14.14
C LEU A 137 12.54 -0.15 15.18
N ASP A 138 11.50 -0.91 14.84
CA ASP A 138 10.92 -1.89 15.74
C ASP A 138 11.87 -3.06 16.00
N GLU A 139 12.52 -3.57 14.96
CA GLU A 139 13.51 -4.64 15.12
C GLU A 139 14.77 -4.16 15.83
N TYR A 140 15.20 -2.90 15.59
CA TYR A 140 16.30 -2.29 16.33
C TYR A 140 16.01 -2.27 17.84
N ARG A 141 14.83 -1.81 18.25
CA ARG A 141 14.40 -1.77 19.66
C ARG A 141 14.31 -3.14 20.30
N LYS A 142 13.77 -4.13 19.56
CA LYS A 142 13.60 -5.50 20.06
C LYS A 142 14.91 -6.23 20.24
N SER A 143 15.88 -5.99 19.37
CA SER A 143 17.10 -6.78 19.23
C SER A 143 18.36 -6.06 19.71
N ILE A 144 18.72 -4.92 19.12
CA ILE A 144 20.01 -4.25 19.36
C ILE A 144 19.95 -3.37 20.62
N GLU A 145 18.87 -2.62 20.81
CA GLU A 145 18.75 -1.69 21.94
C GLU A 145 18.68 -2.40 23.29
N LYS A 146 18.12 -3.61 23.33
CA LYS A 146 18.11 -4.45 24.53
C LYS A 146 19.46 -5.04 24.90
N ASP A 147 20.37 -5.11 23.95
CA ASP A 147 21.72 -5.61 24.15
C ASP A 147 22.71 -4.45 24.34
N GLY A 148 22.96 -4.08 25.60
CA GLY A 148 23.82 -2.94 25.90
C GLY A 148 25.26 -3.05 25.41
N ALA A 149 25.73 -4.25 25.05
CA ALA A 149 27.05 -4.44 24.44
C ALA A 149 27.05 -4.03 22.97
N LEU A 150 25.98 -4.33 22.22
CA LEU A 150 25.81 -3.93 20.83
C LEU A 150 25.44 -2.45 20.71
N GLU A 151 24.51 -1.96 21.54
CA GLU A 151 24.10 -0.55 21.52
C GLU A 151 25.29 0.41 21.68
N ARG A 152 26.27 0.05 22.51
CA ARG A 152 27.50 0.86 22.70
C ARG A 152 28.44 0.85 21.49
N ARG A 153 28.22 -0.01 20.50
CA ARG A 153 29.08 -0.19 19.31
C ARG A 153 28.48 0.39 18.05
N PHE A 154 27.16 0.44 17.98
CA PHE A 154 26.44 0.98 16.85
C PHE A 154 26.02 2.44 17.08
N GLN A 155 26.05 3.22 15.99
CA GLN A 155 25.52 4.58 15.94
C GLN A 155 24.34 4.63 15.00
N LYS A 156 23.20 5.08 15.51
CA LYS A 156 21.95 5.20 14.76
C LYS A 156 22.07 6.26 13.65
N VAL A 157 21.60 5.93 12.46
CA VAL A 157 21.35 6.83 11.34
C VAL A 157 19.92 6.60 10.90
N ILE A 158 19.06 7.57 11.11
CA ILE A 158 17.65 7.47 10.74
C ILE A 158 17.51 7.77 9.26
N VAL A 159 16.82 6.90 8.53
CA VAL A 159 16.51 7.01 7.11
C VAL A 159 15.02 7.20 6.96
N GLU A 160 14.61 8.42 6.66
CA GLU A 160 13.21 8.77 6.43
C GLU A 160 12.76 8.43 5.00
N PRO A 161 11.46 8.21 4.76
CA PRO A 161 10.94 8.12 3.40
C PRO A 161 11.29 9.37 2.59
N THR A 162 11.54 9.19 1.29
CA THR A 162 11.85 10.31 0.39
C THR A 162 10.64 11.22 0.19
N THR A 163 10.91 12.52 0.06
CA THR A 163 9.91 13.52 -0.34
C THR A 163 9.47 13.27 -1.79
N ARG A 164 8.39 13.94 -2.18
CA ARG A 164 7.87 13.87 -3.56
C ARG A 164 8.90 14.31 -4.59
N GLU A 165 9.59 15.41 -4.31
CA GLU A 165 10.62 15.96 -5.19
C GLU A 165 11.83 15.05 -5.31
N GLU A 166 12.32 14.53 -4.19
CA GLU A 166 13.40 13.54 -4.16
C GLU A 166 13.03 12.25 -4.89
N THR A 167 11.80 11.75 -4.68
CA THR A 167 11.31 10.55 -5.37
C THR A 167 11.29 10.76 -6.88
N LEU A 168 10.78 11.90 -7.36
CA LEU A 168 10.76 12.23 -8.78
C LEU A 168 12.17 12.29 -9.37
N LEU A 169 13.11 12.91 -8.65
CA LEU A 169 14.51 12.98 -9.06
C LEU A 169 15.16 11.57 -9.12
N ILE A 170 14.85 10.71 -8.17
CA ILE A 170 15.30 9.31 -8.19
C ILE A 170 14.76 8.60 -9.44
N LEU A 171 13.45 8.72 -9.72
CA LEU A 171 12.84 8.10 -10.89
C LEU A 171 13.50 8.57 -12.19
N HIS A 172 13.79 9.87 -12.34
CA HIS A 172 14.49 10.40 -13.51
C HIS A 172 15.89 9.80 -13.69
N ASN A 173 16.60 9.54 -12.59
CA ASN A 173 17.95 8.98 -12.67
C ASN A 173 17.97 7.47 -12.98
N ILE A 174 16.96 6.73 -12.56
CA ILE A 174 16.90 5.28 -12.80
C ILE A 174 16.13 4.93 -14.08
N LYS A 175 15.36 5.86 -14.64
CA LYS A 175 14.46 5.62 -15.78
C LYS A 175 15.16 4.94 -16.97
N GLU A 176 16.38 5.35 -17.31
CA GLU A 176 17.12 4.78 -18.44
C GLU A 176 17.41 3.28 -18.28
N HIS A 177 17.60 2.80 -17.05
CA HIS A 177 17.84 1.38 -16.78
C HIS A 177 16.55 0.57 -17.03
N TYR A 178 15.40 1.09 -16.57
CA TYR A 178 14.10 0.45 -16.79
C TYR A 178 13.65 0.56 -18.25
N GLU A 179 13.91 1.69 -18.92
CA GLU A 179 13.65 1.87 -20.36
C GLU A 179 14.39 0.84 -21.20
N LYS A 180 15.66 0.62 -20.91
CA LYS A 180 16.48 -0.42 -21.59
C LYS A 180 15.98 -1.82 -21.27
N HIS A 181 15.61 -2.09 -20.02
CA HIS A 181 15.19 -3.42 -19.59
C HIS A 181 13.84 -3.82 -20.23
N HIS A 182 12.89 -2.91 -20.25
CA HIS A 182 11.53 -3.16 -20.77
C HIS A 182 11.33 -2.74 -22.23
N CYS A 183 12.35 -2.17 -22.88
CA CYS A 183 12.25 -1.62 -24.25
C CYS A 183 11.09 -0.62 -24.40
N VAL A 184 10.93 0.30 -23.42
CA VAL A 184 9.90 1.33 -23.37
C VAL A 184 10.51 2.70 -23.14
N ARG A 185 9.72 3.78 -23.27
CA ARG A 185 10.07 5.13 -22.84
C ARG A 185 9.05 5.66 -21.87
N TYR A 186 9.52 6.19 -20.73
CA TYR A 186 8.64 6.86 -19.78
C TYR A 186 8.54 8.33 -20.10
N THR A 187 7.32 8.85 -20.27
CA THR A 187 7.10 10.30 -20.37
C THR A 187 7.30 10.97 -19.01
N ASP A 188 7.72 12.22 -19.00
CA ASP A 188 7.90 12.97 -17.75
C ASP A 188 6.57 13.11 -17.00
N GLU A 189 5.46 13.29 -17.74
CA GLU A 189 4.11 13.29 -17.18
C GLU A 189 3.76 11.95 -16.49
N ALA A 190 4.20 10.82 -17.05
CA ALA A 190 4.01 9.50 -16.42
C ALA A 190 4.75 9.40 -15.09
N LEU A 191 5.99 9.89 -15.00
CA LEU A 191 6.76 9.89 -13.77
C LEU A 191 6.16 10.79 -12.69
N GLU A 192 5.73 12.01 -13.05
CA GLU A 192 5.03 12.92 -12.13
C GLU A 192 3.72 12.31 -11.63
N THR A 193 2.96 11.71 -12.54
CA THR A 193 1.71 11.02 -12.21
C THR A 193 1.97 9.81 -11.31
N CYS A 194 3.04 9.05 -11.55
CA CYS A 194 3.44 7.94 -10.71
C CYS A 194 3.68 8.38 -9.26
N VAL A 195 4.51 9.42 -9.05
CA VAL A 195 4.79 9.92 -7.70
C VAL A 195 3.52 10.43 -7.02
N LYS A 196 2.70 11.21 -7.73
CA LYS A 196 1.45 11.79 -7.22
C LYS A 196 0.43 10.71 -6.83
N LEU A 197 0.24 9.71 -7.67
CA LEU A 197 -0.77 8.67 -7.44
C LEU A 197 -0.30 7.63 -6.42
N THR A 198 0.99 7.26 -6.41
CA THR A 198 1.52 6.33 -5.41
C THR A 198 1.50 6.92 -4.01
N GLU A 199 1.80 8.22 -3.85
CA GLU A 199 1.69 8.90 -2.57
C GLU A 199 0.25 8.87 -2.04
N ARG A 200 -0.72 9.07 -2.93
CA ARG A 200 -2.14 9.16 -2.58
C ARG A 200 -2.81 7.82 -2.35
N TYR A 201 -2.50 6.82 -3.18
CA TYR A 201 -3.26 5.57 -3.25
C TYR A 201 -2.53 4.35 -2.66
N ILE A 202 -1.21 4.38 -2.54
CA ILE A 202 -0.42 3.31 -1.93
C ILE A 202 0.10 3.78 -0.57
N THR A 203 -0.62 3.41 0.50
CA THR A 203 -0.35 3.87 1.88
C THR A 203 0.37 2.84 2.74
N ASP A 204 0.44 1.58 2.29
CA ASP A 204 1.05 0.45 2.99
C ASP A 204 2.55 0.30 2.71
N ARG A 205 3.10 1.10 1.80
CA ARG A 205 4.51 1.10 1.42
C ARG A 205 5.10 2.50 1.44
N HIS A 206 6.43 2.59 1.52
CA HIS A 206 7.14 3.86 1.61
C HIS A 206 7.83 4.23 0.30
N SER A 207 8.00 5.54 0.08
CA SER A 207 8.78 6.06 -1.03
C SER A 207 10.28 5.91 -0.73
N PRO A 208 11.12 5.63 -1.75
CA PRO A 208 10.82 5.62 -3.19
C PRO A 208 10.33 4.28 -3.75
N ASP A 209 10.43 3.19 -2.99
CA ASP A 209 10.20 1.80 -3.42
C ASP A 209 8.84 1.61 -4.12
N LYS A 210 7.76 2.12 -3.51
CA LYS A 210 6.42 2.04 -4.11
C LYS A 210 6.30 2.70 -5.49
N ALA A 211 7.06 3.76 -5.75
CA ALA A 211 7.05 4.44 -7.03
C ALA A 211 7.90 3.68 -8.06
N ILE A 212 9.01 3.08 -7.62
CA ILE A 212 9.88 2.23 -8.43
C ILE A 212 9.13 0.98 -8.87
N ASP A 213 8.43 0.30 -7.97
CA ASP A 213 7.60 -0.87 -8.29
C ASP A 213 6.55 -0.55 -9.37
N VAL A 214 5.91 0.61 -9.28
CA VAL A 214 4.88 1.01 -10.26
C VAL A 214 5.46 1.26 -11.64
N ILE A 215 6.62 1.93 -11.75
CA ILE A 215 7.25 2.14 -13.07
C ILE A 215 7.75 0.83 -13.67
N ASP A 216 8.29 -0.08 -12.85
CA ASP A 216 8.74 -1.39 -13.27
C ASP A 216 7.56 -2.23 -13.83
N GLU A 217 6.47 -2.31 -13.08
CA GLU A 217 5.26 -3.02 -13.51
C GLU A 217 4.62 -2.38 -14.76
N ALA A 218 4.59 -1.04 -14.83
CA ALA A 218 4.05 -0.33 -15.99
C ALA A 218 4.88 -0.58 -17.26
N GLY A 219 6.21 -0.53 -17.15
CA GLY A 219 7.11 -0.83 -18.25
C GLY A 219 6.95 -2.26 -18.74
N SER A 220 6.95 -3.22 -17.83
CA SER A 220 6.72 -4.63 -18.13
C SER A 220 5.39 -4.86 -18.86
N ARG A 221 4.32 -4.26 -18.36
CA ARG A 221 2.97 -4.40 -18.92
C ARG A 221 2.85 -3.81 -20.31
N VAL A 222 3.37 -2.58 -20.52
CA VAL A 222 3.35 -1.93 -21.83
C VAL A 222 4.18 -2.74 -22.83
N HIS A 223 5.33 -3.25 -22.42
CA HIS A 223 6.14 -4.14 -23.23
C HIS A 223 5.38 -5.40 -23.65
N ILE A 224 4.77 -6.12 -22.71
CA ILE A 224 4.02 -7.37 -22.99
C ILE A 224 2.82 -7.11 -23.89
N ASN A 225 2.07 -6.03 -23.65
CA ASN A 225 0.87 -5.71 -24.43
C ASN A 225 1.20 -5.24 -25.84
N ASN A 226 2.36 -4.62 -26.06
CA ASN A 226 2.77 -4.05 -27.33
C ASN A 226 3.93 -4.80 -27.98
N ALA A 227 4.38 -5.92 -27.41
CA ALA A 227 5.41 -6.77 -28.00
C ALA A 227 4.93 -7.37 -29.33
N SER A 228 4.97 -6.55 -30.38
CA SER A 228 4.77 -7.04 -31.75
C SER A 228 6.05 -7.72 -32.21
N VAL A 229 5.90 -8.97 -32.67
CA VAL A 229 7.02 -9.70 -33.29
C VAL A 229 7.54 -8.88 -34.46
N PRO A 230 8.83 -8.55 -34.54
CA PRO A 230 9.37 -7.72 -35.61
C PRO A 230 9.00 -8.29 -37.01
N ALA A 231 8.56 -7.42 -37.91
CA ALA A 231 8.16 -7.85 -39.27
C ALA A 231 9.26 -8.63 -40.00
N PRO A 232 10.57 -8.34 -39.85
CA PRO A 232 11.65 -9.16 -40.39
C PRO A 232 11.67 -10.58 -39.84
N TYR A 233 11.44 -10.77 -38.54
CA TYR A 233 11.39 -12.09 -37.90
C TYR A 233 10.27 -12.95 -38.49
N ILE A 234 9.07 -12.38 -38.65
CA ILE A 234 7.92 -13.09 -39.29
C ILE A 234 8.22 -13.50 -40.72
N LYS A 235 8.99 -12.68 -41.47
CA LYS A 235 9.41 -13.02 -42.83
C LYS A 235 10.36 -14.21 -42.84
N LEU A 236 11.39 -14.18 -42.00
CA LEU A 236 12.37 -15.27 -41.88
C LEU A 236 11.70 -16.58 -41.43
N GLU A 237 10.77 -16.52 -40.50
CA GLU A 237 10.02 -17.71 -40.07
C GLU A 237 9.16 -18.31 -41.19
N LYS A 238 8.54 -17.45 -42.01
CA LYS A 238 7.79 -17.90 -43.21
C LYS A 238 8.71 -18.50 -44.27
N GLU A 239 9.90 -17.95 -44.46
CA GLU A 239 10.92 -18.49 -45.38
C GLU A 239 11.46 -19.82 -44.85
N LEU A 240 11.73 -19.94 -43.57
CA LEU A 240 12.15 -21.19 -42.94
C LEU A 240 11.10 -22.29 -43.18
N LYS A 241 9.82 -22.02 -42.94
CA LYS A 241 8.73 -22.98 -43.21
C LYS A 241 8.67 -23.41 -44.67
N LYS A 242 8.89 -22.49 -45.63
CA LYS A 242 8.94 -22.81 -47.08
C LYS A 242 10.14 -23.70 -47.42
N ILE A 243 11.31 -23.45 -46.85
CA ILE A 243 12.53 -24.24 -47.10
C ILE A 243 12.38 -25.64 -46.51
N ILE A 244 11.82 -25.75 -45.29
CA ILE A 244 11.54 -27.06 -44.67
C ILE A 244 10.58 -27.89 -45.57
N SER A 245 9.52 -27.26 -46.09
CA SER A 245 8.58 -27.93 -47.00
C SER A 245 9.24 -28.38 -48.31
N LYS A 246 10.08 -27.51 -48.92
CA LYS A 246 10.86 -27.86 -50.10
C LYS A 246 11.85 -29.00 -49.86
N LYS A 247 12.53 -28.99 -48.71
CA LYS A 247 13.44 -30.05 -48.28
C LYS A 247 12.70 -31.39 -48.15
N GLN A 248 11.52 -31.41 -47.54
CA GLN A 248 10.71 -32.61 -47.41
C GLN A 248 10.27 -33.16 -48.78
N GLN A 249 9.87 -32.29 -49.72
CA GLN A 249 9.53 -32.67 -51.07
C GLN A 249 10.74 -33.21 -51.86
N ALA A 250 11.93 -32.58 -51.72
CA ALA A 250 13.15 -33.03 -52.35
C ALA A 250 13.59 -34.42 -51.85
N VAL A 251 13.44 -34.69 -50.56
CA VAL A 251 13.70 -36.01 -49.97
C VAL A 251 12.71 -37.05 -50.50
N ALA A 252 11.41 -36.71 -50.54
CA ALA A 252 10.38 -37.62 -51.09
C ALA A 252 10.62 -37.98 -52.57
N ASN A 253 11.15 -37.04 -53.36
CA ASN A 253 11.50 -37.21 -54.73
C ASN A 253 12.92 -37.79 -54.99
N GLN A 254 13.63 -38.21 -53.92
CA GLN A 254 14.99 -38.75 -53.96
C GLN A 254 16.04 -37.81 -54.58
N ASN A 255 15.77 -36.51 -54.59
CA ASN A 255 16.70 -35.51 -55.10
C ASN A 255 17.60 -35.01 -53.95
N PHE A 256 18.68 -35.75 -53.66
CA PHE A 256 19.56 -35.52 -52.54
C PHE A 256 20.41 -34.25 -52.67
N GLU A 257 20.71 -33.81 -53.89
CA GLU A 257 21.48 -32.60 -54.16
C GLU A 257 20.65 -31.35 -53.78
N MET A 258 19.39 -31.34 -54.15
CA MET A 258 18.46 -30.29 -53.78
C MET A 258 18.11 -30.34 -52.29
N ALA A 259 18.03 -31.51 -51.68
CA ALA A 259 17.84 -31.65 -50.24
C ALA A 259 19.03 -31.12 -49.42
N ALA A 260 20.27 -31.30 -49.90
CA ALA A 260 21.48 -30.78 -49.29
C ALA A 260 21.52 -29.24 -49.38
N SER A 261 21.23 -28.65 -50.54
CA SER A 261 21.17 -27.19 -50.69
C SER A 261 20.07 -26.55 -49.82
N CYS A 262 18.92 -27.19 -49.68
CA CYS A 262 17.87 -26.74 -48.75
C CYS A 262 18.29 -26.85 -47.28
N ARG A 263 19.10 -27.84 -46.90
CA ARG A 263 19.65 -27.97 -45.53
C ARG A 263 20.60 -26.82 -45.20
N ASP A 264 21.50 -26.48 -46.11
CA ASP A 264 22.45 -25.38 -45.93
C ASP A 264 21.70 -24.04 -45.82
N ALA A 265 20.68 -23.82 -46.63
CA ALA A 265 19.81 -22.65 -46.56
C ALA A 265 19.02 -22.61 -45.25
N GLN A 266 18.51 -23.75 -44.76
CA GLN A 266 17.82 -23.88 -43.47
C GLN A 266 18.74 -23.46 -42.34
N THR A 267 19.96 -24.00 -42.25
CA THR A 267 20.92 -23.70 -41.21
C THR A 267 21.32 -22.22 -41.19
N LYS A 268 21.40 -21.60 -42.37
CA LYS A 268 21.72 -20.18 -42.49
C LYS A 268 20.59 -19.30 -41.94
N ILE A 269 19.35 -19.60 -42.31
CA ILE A 269 18.18 -18.84 -41.84
C ILE A 269 17.93 -19.09 -40.34
N GLU A 270 18.12 -20.30 -39.84
CA GLU A 270 18.04 -20.59 -38.40
C GLU A 270 19.03 -19.75 -37.61
N LYS A 271 20.25 -19.58 -38.12
CA LYS A 271 21.25 -18.72 -37.48
C LYS A 271 20.85 -17.25 -37.53
N GLU A 272 20.35 -16.76 -38.66
CA GLU A 272 19.83 -15.38 -38.79
C GLU A 272 18.64 -15.12 -37.84
N ILE A 273 17.77 -16.10 -37.66
CA ILE A 273 16.67 -16.03 -36.69
C ILE A 273 17.20 -15.96 -35.23
N GLU A 274 18.23 -16.75 -34.91
CA GLU A 274 18.82 -16.77 -33.56
C GLU A 274 19.55 -15.46 -33.26
N ASP A 275 20.31 -14.92 -34.22
CA ASP A 275 20.99 -13.63 -34.10
C ASP A 275 19.96 -12.48 -33.97
N MET A 276 18.89 -12.50 -34.77
CA MET A 276 17.82 -11.51 -34.69
C MET A 276 17.04 -11.59 -33.36
N LYS A 277 16.83 -12.82 -32.85
CA LYS A 277 16.18 -13.04 -31.57
C LYS A 277 17.04 -12.51 -30.41
N ALA A 278 18.35 -12.69 -30.48
CA ALA A 278 19.28 -12.14 -29.50
C ALA A 278 19.28 -10.60 -29.53
N GLN A 279 19.33 -9.98 -30.71
CA GLN A 279 19.24 -8.52 -30.87
C GLN A 279 17.89 -7.95 -30.41
N TRP A 280 16.79 -8.66 -30.64
CA TRP A 280 15.47 -8.28 -30.15
C TRP A 280 15.38 -8.37 -28.62
N GLN A 281 15.94 -9.42 -28.03
CA GLN A 281 16.03 -9.55 -26.55
C GLN A 281 16.93 -8.50 -25.91
N GLN A 282 17.92 -7.97 -26.62
CA GLN A 282 18.79 -6.88 -26.17
C GLN A 282 18.19 -5.49 -26.42
N GLY A 283 16.97 -5.41 -27.03
CA GLY A 283 16.32 -4.14 -27.33
C GLY A 283 16.92 -3.33 -28.47
N GLU A 284 17.81 -3.93 -29.27
CA GLU A 284 18.43 -3.27 -30.41
C GLU A 284 17.52 -3.17 -31.65
N ILE A 285 16.49 -4.03 -31.70
CA ILE A 285 15.51 -4.07 -32.78
C ILE A 285 14.11 -3.99 -32.18
N GLY A 286 13.46 -2.83 -32.26
CA GLY A 286 12.07 -2.60 -31.84
C GLY A 286 11.79 -1.10 -31.70
N GLU A 287 10.57 -0.69 -31.93
CA GLU A 287 10.13 0.66 -31.57
C GLU A 287 9.89 0.69 -30.06
N TYR A 288 10.55 1.63 -29.37
CA TYR A 288 10.27 1.91 -27.97
C TYR A 288 8.85 2.46 -27.84
N VAL A 289 8.01 1.76 -27.10
CA VAL A 289 6.64 2.19 -26.83
C VAL A 289 6.64 3.15 -25.64
N GLU A 290 5.91 4.25 -25.75
CA GLU A 290 5.80 5.21 -24.66
C GLU A 290 4.88 4.70 -23.56
N VAL A 291 5.33 4.81 -22.31
CA VAL A 291 4.51 4.59 -21.11
C VAL A 291 3.90 5.93 -20.72
N THR A 292 2.59 5.99 -20.76
CA THR A 292 1.82 7.21 -20.51
C THR A 292 1.33 7.30 -19.06
N ALA A 293 0.82 8.48 -18.68
CA ALA A 293 0.16 8.68 -17.39
C ALA A 293 -1.06 7.75 -17.19
N GLU A 294 -1.73 7.36 -18.28
CA GLU A 294 -2.86 6.43 -18.25
C GLU A 294 -2.41 5.01 -17.92
N ASP A 295 -1.27 4.56 -18.45
CA ASP A 295 -0.70 3.25 -18.15
C ASP A 295 -0.32 3.16 -16.66
N ILE A 296 0.28 4.19 -16.11
CA ILE A 296 0.59 4.31 -14.68
C ILE A 296 -0.70 4.23 -13.84
N ALA A 297 -1.74 4.99 -14.22
CA ALA A 297 -3.02 4.97 -13.52
C ALA A 297 -3.68 3.58 -13.56
N ASN A 298 -3.56 2.86 -14.68
CA ASN A 298 -4.05 1.50 -14.84
C ASN A 298 -3.33 0.51 -13.90
N VAL A 299 -2.01 0.62 -13.78
CA VAL A 299 -1.22 -0.23 -12.86
C VAL A 299 -1.61 0.04 -11.40
N ILE A 300 -1.65 1.30 -11.00
CA ILE A 300 -2.04 1.65 -9.63
C ILE A 300 -3.49 1.22 -9.34
N SER A 301 -4.38 1.29 -10.34
CA SER A 301 -5.74 0.79 -10.25
C SER A 301 -5.79 -0.71 -9.95
N MET A 302 -4.94 -1.50 -10.60
CA MET A 302 -4.86 -2.94 -10.34
C MET A 302 -4.29 -3.25 -8.96
N MET A 303 -3.24 -2.53 -8.54
CA MET A 303 -2.62 -2.70 -7.23
C MET A 303 -3.56 -2.33 -6.08
N THR A 304 -4.34 -1.25 -6.24
CA THR A 304 -5.16 -0.67 -5.16
C THR A 304 -6.64 -1.02 -5.24
N GLY A 305 -7.11 -1.52 -6.39
CA GLY A 305 -8.52 -1.75 -6.67
C GLY A 305 -9.33 -0.47 -6.96
N VAL A 306 -8.68 0.71 -7.03
CA VAL A 306 -9.33 1.99 -7.36
C VAL A 306 -9.37 2.14 -8.89
N PRO A 307 -10.52 2.32 -9.55
CA PRO A 307 -10.60 2.40 -11.01
C PRO A 307 -9.75 3.54 -11.60
N ALA A 308 -8.97 3.24 -12.67
CA ALA A 308 -8.04 4.19 -13.30
C ALA A 308 -8.73 5.46 -13.85
N GLN A 309 -9.91 5.31 -14.44
CA GLN A 309 -10.72 6.44 -14.92
C GLN A 309 -11.03 7.47 -13.82
N ARG A 310 -11.03 7.02 -12.56
CA ARG A 310 -11.25 7.88 -11.39
C ARG A 310 -10.00 8.64 -10.98
N MET A 311 -8.83 8.13 -11.31
CA MET A 311 -7.57 8.80 -11.06
C MET A 311 -7.32 9.90 -12.11
N ALA A 312 -7.78 9.68 -13.35
CA ALA A 312 -7.62 10.60 -14.48
C ALA A 312 -8.71 11.69 -14.53
N GLU A 313 -9.99 11.35 -14.23
CA GLU A 313 -11.05 12.32 -14.16
C GLU A 313 -10.91 13.19 -12.91
N GLY A 314 -10.83 14.50 -13.08
CA GLY A 314 -10.81 15.44 -11.97
C GLY A 314 -12.01 15.19 -11.03
N GLU A 315 -11.74 14.88 -9.76
CA GLU A 315 -12.75 14.60 -8.71
C GLU A 315 -13.93 15.58 -8.73
N SER A 316 -13.69 16.82 -9.14
CA SER A 316 -14.70 17.88 -9.18
C SER A 316 -15.86 17.61 -10.12
N LYS A 317 -15.65 16.97 -11.28
CA LYS A 317 -16.74 16.65 -12.24
C LYS A 317 -17.65 15.55 -11.72
N ARG A 318 -17.08 14.54 -11.08
CA ARG A 318 -17.84 13.40 -10.54
C ARG A 318 -18.63 13.78 -9.30
N LEU A 319 -18.03 14.54 -8.41
CA LEU A 319 -18.71 15.03 -7.22
C LEU A 319 -19.89 15.94 -7.57
N LYS A 320 -19.81 16.71 -8.66
CA LYS A 320 -20.95 17.50 -9.16
C LYS A 320 -22.13 16.63 -9.62
N ASN A 321 -21.86 15.48 -10.21
CA ASN A 321 -22.91 14.58 -10.70
C ASN A 321 -23.39 13.57 -9.64
N LEU A 322 -22.70 13.45 -8.50
CA LEU A 322 -22.99 12.47 -7.46
C LEU A 322 -24.44 12.58 -6.94
N GLU A 323 -24.90 13.81 -6.69
CA GLU A 323 -26.26 14.07 -6.21
C GLU A 323 -27.31 13.58 -7.21
N HIS A 324 -27.14 13.94 -8.48
CA HIS A 324 -28.05 13.54 -9.55
C HIS A 324 -28.12 12.02 -9.73
N ASN A 325 -26.96 11.37 -9.77
CA ASN A 325 -26.86 9.93 -9.93
C ASN A 325 -27.48 9.15 -8.77
N LEU A 326 -27.26 9.61 -7.54
CA LEU A 326 -27.87 8.98 -6.35
C LEU A 326 -29.38 9.14 -6.31
N LYS A 327 -29.92 10.32 -6.66
CA LYS A 327 -31.36 10.57 -6.73
C LYS A 327 -32.07 9.69 -7.75
N HIS A 328 -31.42 9.38 -8.87
CA HIS A 328 -31.96 8.42 -9.85
C HIS A 328 -32.00 6.98 -9.35
N LYS A 329 -31.07 6.59 -8.48
CA LYS A 329 -30.93 5.21 -7.99
C LYS A 329 -31.66 4.95 -6.67
N VAL A 330 -31.84 5.97 -5.86
CA VAL A 330 -32.47 5.88 -4.53
C VAL A 330 -33.67 6.80 -4.49
N ILE A 331 -34.87 6.18 -4.45
CA ILE A 331 -36.15 6.88 -4.54
C ILE A 331 -36.59 7.35 -3.16
N ALA A 332 -37.22 8.52 -3.10
CA ALA A 332 -37.90 9.10 -1.93
C ALA A 332 -36.98 9.40 -0.72
N GLN A 333 -35.67 9.63 -0.95
CA GLN A 333 -34.73 10.03 0.10
C GLN A 333 -33.90 11.27 -0.32
N ASP A 334 -34.47 12.18 -1.08
CA ASP A 334 -33.77 13.34 -1.64
C ASP A 334 -33.14 14.22 -0.58
N ASN A 335 -33.79 14.44 0.56
CA ASN A 335 -33.24 15.23 1.67
C ASN A 335 -32.01 14.58 2.29
N ALA A 336 -32.02 13.25 2.46
CA ALA A 336 -30.90 12.49 2.98
C ALA A 336 -29.69 12.57 2.02
N ILE A 337 -29.95 12.38 0.71
CA ILE A 337 -28.92 12.47 -0.34
C ILE A 337 -28.31 13.86 -0.39
N ASN A 338 -29.13 14.92 -0.43
CA ASN A 338 -28.66 16.30 -0.51
C ASN A 338 -27.73 16.67 0.65
N LYS A 339 -28.10 16.34 1.88
CA LYS A 339 -27.28 16.60 3.06
C LYS A 339 -25.95 15.84 2.99
N MET A 340 -26.00 14.56 2.70
CA MET A 340 -24.81 13.71 2.62
C MET A 340 -23.85 14.21 1.55
N VAL A 341 -24.32 14.46 0.33
CA VAL A 341 -23.49 14.93 -0.78
C VAL A 341 -22.91 16.30 -0.49
N LYS A 342 -23.71 17.24 0.06
CA LYS A 342 -23.22 18.56 0.44
C LYS A 342 -22.07 18.50 1.46
N THR A 343 -22.17 17.61 2.42
CA THR A 343 -21.13 17.41 3.45
C THR A 343 -19.88 16.78 2.85
N ILE A 344 -20.02 15.77 1.99
CA ILE A 344 -18.87 15.16 1.26
C ILE A 344 -18.16 16.23 0.40
N LEU A 345 -18.91 17.04 -0.34
CA LEU A 345 -18.36 18.13 -1.15
C LEU A 345 -17.58 19.14 -0.31
N ARG A 346 -18.15 19.58 0.81
CA ARG A 346 -17.52 20.52 1.73
C ARG A 346 -16.21 19.99 2.27
N ASN A 347 -16.18 18.71 2.69
CA ASN A 347 -15.00 18.09 3.26
C ASN A 347 -13.88 17.89 2.20
N ARG A 348 -14.24 17.67 0.94
CA ARG A 348 -13.30 17.50 -0.18
C ARG A 348 -12.68 18.80 -0.69
N VAL A 349 -13.34 19.93 -0.51
CA VAL A 349 -12.79 21.27 -0.90
C VAL A 349 -11.67 21.74 0.03
N GLY A 350 -11.31 20.95 1.04
CA GLY A 350 -10.18 21.25 1.94
C GLY A 350 -10.54 22.12 3.15
N LEU A 351 -11.84 22.27 3.46
CA LEU A 351 -12.31 23.00 4.65
C LEU A 351 -12.24 22.16 5.93
N ARG A 352 -11.72 20.92 5.85
CA ARG A 352 -11.57 20.00 6.98
C ARG A 352 -10.12 19.59 7.18
N ASP A 353 -9.78 19.17 8.40
CA ASP A 353 -8.48 18.57 8.72
C ASP A 353 -8.23 17.32 7.85
N PRO A 354 -7.10 17.23 7.15
CA PRO A 354 -6.74 16.10 6.30
C PRO A 354 -6.59 14.77 7.06
N ASN A 355 -6.49 14.82 8.38
CA ASN A 355 -6.35 13.63 9.22
C ASN A 355 -7.69 12.93 9.55
N HIS A 356 -8.83 13.45 9.09
CA HIS A 356 -10.13 12.83 9.32
C HIS A 356 -10.61 11.98 8.13
N PRO A 357 -11.54 11.02 8.35
CA PRO A 357 -12.22 10.30 7.26
C PRO A 357 -12.93 11.28 6.30
N ILE A 358 -13.18 10.86 5.05
CA ILE A 358 -13.86 11.68 4.02
C ILE A 358 -15.22 12.21 4.52
N GLY A 359 -15.94 11.38 5.29
CA GLY A 359 -17.21 11.76 5.89
C GLY A 359 -17.62 10.79 6.98
N VAL A 360 -18.25 11.30 8.01
CA VAL A 360 -18.76 10.53 9.15
C VAL A 360 -20.24 10.84 9.33
N PHE A 361 -21.11 9.87 9.05
CA PHE A 361 -22.54 10.06 9.05
C PHE A 361 -23.25 9.11 10.01
N MET A 362 -24.30 9.61 10.65
CA MET A 362 -25.26 8.78 11.37
C MET A 362 -26.59 8.76 10.62
N PHE A 363 -27.01 7.59 10.16
CA PHE A 363 -28.29 7.36 9.48
C PHE A 363 -29.34 6.91 10.47
N LEU A 364 -30.34 7.74 10.66
CA LEU A 364 -31.44 7.49 11.57
C LEU A 364 -32.74 7.16 10.80
N GLY A 365 -33.44 6.17 11.26
CA GLY A 365 -34.72 5.80 10.66
C GLY A 365 -35.14 4.35 10.98
N PRO A 366 -36.38 3.98 10.74
CA PRO A 366 -36.86 2.62 10.96
C PRO A 366 -36.14 1.62 10.05
N THR A 367 -36.27 0.35 10.34
CA THR A 367 -35.80 -0.74 9.47
C THR A 367 -36.54 -0.71 8.14
N GLY A 368 -35.82 -0.97 7.03
CA GLY A 368 -36.44 -1.10 5.70
C GLY A 368 -36.60 0.19 4.90
N VAL A 369 -36.16 1.35 5.40
CA VAL A 369 -36.28 2.65 4.68
C VAL A 369 -35.14 2.93 3.68
N GLY A 370 -34.20 2.00 3.49
CA GLY A 370 -33.15 2.11 2.49
C GLY A 370 -31.82 2.63 3.00
N LYS A 371 -31.55 2.67 4.32
CA LYS A 371 -30.24 3.12 4.89
C LYS A 371 -29.04 2.38 4.31
N THR A 372 -29.07 1.05 4.38
CA THR A 372 -27.99 0.18 3.83
C THR A 372 -27.94 0.27 2.30
N TYR A 373 -29.08 0.42 1.63
CA TYR A 373 -29.14 0.57 0.18
C TYR A 373 -28.48 1.86 -0.29
N LEU A 374 -28.72 2.98 0.39
CA LEU A 374 -28.05 4.25 0.08
C LEU A 374 -26.53 4.14 0.28
N ALA A 375 -26.08 3.51 1.36
CA ALA A 375 -24.66 3.28 1.59
C ALA A 375 -24.03 2.43 0.47
N GLN A 376 -24.74 1.39 -0.01
CA GLN A 376 -24.29 0.56 -1.12
C GLN A 376 -24.19 1.33 -2.44
N LYS A 377 -25.21 2.17 -2.74
CA LYS A 377 -25.22 3.01 -3.95
C LYS A 377 -24.15 4.11 -3.88
N LEU A 378 -23.90 4.65 -2.71
CA LEU A 378 -22.80 5.59 -2.49
C LEU A 378 -21.44 4.91 -2.73
N ALA A 379 -21.26 3.64 -2.31
CA ALA A 379 -20.04 2.89 -2.56
C ALA A 379 -19.81 2.67 -4.08
N GLU A 380 -20.85 2.33 -4.82
CA GLU A 380 -20.80 2.21 -6.27
C GLU A 380 -20.40 3.53 -6.95
N GLU A 381 -21.02 4.65 -6.54
CA GLU A 381 -20.76 5.96 -7.12
C GLU A 381 -19.40 6.52 -6.70
N MET A 382 -19.03 6.41 -5.43
CA MET A 382 -17.76 6.95 -4.91
C MET A 382 -16.55 6.08 -5.23
N PHE A 383 -16.67 4.76 -5.14
CA PHE A 383 -15.54 3.82 -5.25
C PHE A 383 -15.67 2.79 -6.39
N GLY A 384 -16.78 2.79 -7.16
CA GLY A 384 -16.95 2.05 -8.40
C GLY A 384 -17.36 0.59 -8.27
N SER A 385 -17.43 0.06 -7.06
CA SER A 385 -17.82 -1.31 -6.82
C SER A 385 -18.71 -1.41 -5.58
N LYS A 386 -19.67 -2.31 -5.62
CA LYS A 386 -20.47 -2.71 -4.44
C LYS A 386 -19.57 -3.32 -3.36
N ASP A 387 -18.49 -3.96 -3.77
CA ASP A 387 -17.54 -4.62 -2.88
C ASP A 387 -16.70 -3.63 -2.07
N SER A 388 -16.76 -2.33 -2.39
CA SER A 388 -16.17 -1.25 -1.59
C SER A 388 -17.00 -0.89 -0.36
N LEU A 389 -18.11 -1.61 -0.10
CA LEU A 389 -18.88 -1.51 1.14
C LEU A 389 -18.39 -2.56 2.14
N ILE A 390 -17.81 -2.11 3.23
CA ILE A 390 -17.44 -2.94 4.38
C ILE A 390 -18.58 -2.84 5.39
N ARG A 391 -19.41 -3.87 5.48
CA ARG A 391 -20.51 -3.93 6.46
C ARG A 391 -20.10 -4.72 7.69
N ILE A 392 -20.38 -4.17 8.86
CA ILE A 392 -20.17 -4.79 10.17
C ILE A 392 -21.45 -4.58 10.99
N ASP A 393 -22.00 -5.67 11.49
CA ASP A 393 -23.16 -5.67 12.38
C ASP A 393 -22.70 -5.47 13.83
N MET A 394 -23.07 -4.35 14.44
CA MET A 394 -22.65 -4.01 15.79
C MET A 394 -23.36 -4.84 16.88
N SER A 395 -24.41 -5.57 16.54
CA SER A 395 -25.04 -6.51 17.46
C SER A 395 -24.13 -7.67 17.87
N GLU A 396 -23.16 -8.04 16.99
CA GLU A 396 -22.13 -9.03 17.31
C GLU A 396 -21.10 -8.52 18.33
N PHE A 397 -21.03 -7.23 18.57
CA PHE A 397 -20.05 -6.54 19.43
C PHE A 397 -20.70 -5.90 20.66
N SER A 398 -21.79 -6.48 21.13
CA SER A 398 -22.50 -6.04 22.35
C SER A 398 -21.71 -6.35 23.63
N GLU A 399 -20.89 -7.39 23.61
CA GLU A 399 -20.08 -7.81 24.76
C GLU A 399 -18.63 -7.31 24.66
N SER A 400 -18.05 -7.00 25.82
CA SER A 400 -16.73 -6.36 25.88
C SER A 400 -15.56 -7.19 25.36
N PHE A 401 -15.67 -8.53 25.40
CA PHE A 401 -14.62 -9.42 24.88
C PHE A 401 -14.63 -9.51 23.35
N ASN A 402 -15.77 -9.25 22.72
CA ASN A 402 -15.88 -9.26 21.26
C ASN A 402 -15.22 -8.04 20.60
N THR A 403 -14.94 -6.96 21.35
CA THR A 403 -14.30 -5.76 20.79
C THR A 403 -12.89 -6.04 20.22
N SER A 404 -12.16 -6.98 20.78
CA SER A 404 -10.86 -7.42 20.25
C SER A 404 -10.96 -8.04 18.85
N ARG A 405 -12.11 -8.59 18.47
CA ARG A 405 -12.32 -9.12 17.10
C ARG A 405 -12.42 -8.00 16.05
N LEU A 406 -12.76 -6.76 16.43
CA LEU A 406 -12.75 -5.62 15.50
C LEU A 406 -11.34 -5.20 15.10
N VAL A 407 -10.43 -5.18 16.07
CA VAL A 407 -9.09 -4.59 15.93
C VAL A 407 -8.02 -5.68 15.79
N GLY A 408 -8.32 -6.89 16.26
CA GLY A 408 -7.38 -8.01 16.39
C GLY A 408 -7.00 -8.24 17.85
N ALA A 409 -6.76 -9.49 18.21
CA ALA A 409 -6.31 -9.86 19.54
C ALA A 409 -4.81 -9.52 19.73
N PRO A 410 -4.41 -9.04 20.92
CA PRO A 410 -2.99 -8.82 21.19
C PRO A 410 -2.22 -10.16 21.21
N PRO A 411 -0.87 -10.11 21.05
CA PRO A 411 -0.03 -11.30 21.09
C PRO A 411 -0.27 -12.16 22.34
N GLY A 412 -0.44 -13.46 22.14
CA GLY A 412 -0.67 -14.43 23.22
C GLY A 412 -2.13 -14.73 23.54
N TYR A 413 -3.09 -14.08 22.88
CA TYR A 413 -4.52 -14.38 23.03
C TYR A 413 -5.06 -15.23 21.86
N VAL A 414 -6.12 -15.99 22.13
CA VAL A 414 -6.82 -16.79 21.11
C VAL A 414 -7.38 -15.86 20.03
N GLY A 415 -7.12 -16.18 18.75
CA GLY A 415 -7.54 -15.35 17.61
C GLY A 415 -6.49 -14.33 17.13
N TYR A 416 -5.28 -14.30 17.68
CA TYR A 416 -4.18 -13.42 17.24
C TYR A 416 -3.88 -13.53 15.74
N ASN A 417 -3.90 -14.74 15.17
CA ASN A 417 -3.60 -14.98 13.75
C ASN A 417 -4.74 -14.58 12.79
N GLU A 418 -5.95 -14.33 13.28
CA GLU A 418 -7.10 -14.04 12.43
C GLU A 418 -7.19 -12.57 11.99
N GLY A 419 -6.45 -11.68 12.66
CA GLY A 419 -6.53 -10.23 12.44
C GLY A 419 -7.87 -9.61 12.85
N GLY A 420 -7.98 -8.29 12.87
CA GLY A 420 -9.22 -7.61 13.20
C GLY A 420 -10.20 -7.55 12.02
N GLN A 421 -11.47 -7.82 12.26
CA GLN A 421 -12.49 -7.82 11.19
C GLN A 421 -12.63 -6.44 10.52
N LEU A 422 -12.52 -5.35 11.26
CA LEU A 422 -12.56 -3.99 10.72
C LEU A 422 -11.21 -3.61 10.12
N THR A 423 -10.15 -3.75 10.88
CA THR A 423 -8.80 -3.30 10.52
C THR A 423 -8.28 -4.02 9.28
N GLU A 424 -8.42 -5.34 9.16
CA GLU A 424 -7.98 -6.09 7.99
C GLU A 424 -8.80 -5.77 6.73
N LYS A 425 -10.13 -5.59 6.85
CA LYS A 425 -10.97 -5.22 5.69
C LYS A 425 -10.60 -3.83 5.17
N VAL A 426 -10.38 -2.85 6.05
CA VAL A 426 -9.98 -1.49 5.66
C VAL A 426 -8.55 -1.47 5.12
N ARG A 427 -7.62 -2.22 5.72
CA ARG A 427 -6.25 -2.36 5.21
C ARG A 427 -6.23 -2.86 3.77
N ARG A 428 -7.07 -3.86 3.45
CA ARG A 428 -7.18 -4.41 2.09
C ARG A 428 -7.94 -3.48 1.13
N LYS A 429 -8.85 -2.66 1.64
CA LYS A 429 -9.68 -1.74 0.85
C LYS A 429 -9.71 -0.35 1.51
N PRO A 430 -8.62 0.42 1.41
CA PRO A 430 -8.54 1.74 2.06
C PRO A 430 -9.52 2.76 1.48
N TYR A 431 -9.99 2.56 0.25
CA TYR A 431 -11.03 3.36 -0.40
C TYR A 431 -12.37 2.62 -0.32
N SER A 432 -13.05 2.76 0.81
CA SER A 432 -14.28 2.03 1.09
C SER A 432 -15.27 2.84 1.92
N ILE A 433 -16.51 2.36 1.93
CA ILE A 433 -17.52 2.80 2.91
C ILE A 433 -17.54 1.78 4.03
N VAL A 434 -17.34 2.24 5.25
CA VAL A 434 -17.48 1.43 6.46
C VAL A 434 -18.88 1.66 7.01
N LEU A 435 -19.74 0.66 6.89
CA LEU A 435 -21.09 0.68 7.42
C LEU A 435 -21.14 -0.10 8.74
N LEU A 436 -21.35 0.62 9.83
CA LEU A 436 -21.56 0.07 11.17
C LEU A 436 -23.06 0.01 11.43
N ASP A 437 -23.63 -1.18 11.26
CA ASP A 437 -25.08 -1.36 11.35
C ASP A 437 -25.52 -1.54 12.82
N GLU A 438 -26.64 -0.91 13.22
CA GLU A 438 -27.21 -0.97 14.58
C GLU A 438 -26.22 -0.55 15.68
N ILE A 439 -25.58 0.61 15.51
CA ILE A 439 -24.51 1.12 16.38
C ILE A 439 -24.96 1.24 17.86
N GLU A 440 -26.22 1.42 18.15
CA GLU A 440 -26.78 1.48 19.51
C GLU A 440 -26.65 0.16 20.29
N LYS A 441 -26.39 -0.94 19.62
CA LYS A 441 -26.17 -2.25 20.26
C LYS A 441 -24.72 -2.51 20.66
N ALA A 442 -23.80 -1.68 20.17
CA ALA A 442 -22.37 -1.83 20.44
C ALA A 442 -22.01 -1.57 21.91
N ASN A 443 -20.99 -2.30 22.39
CA ASN A 443 -20.42 -2.05 23.71
C ASN A 443 -19.74 -0.67 23.77
N SER A 444 -19.70 -0.06 24.95
CA SER A 444 -19.06 1.26 25.17
C SER A 444 -17.59 1.32 24.73
N LYS A 445 -16.85 0.22 24.81
CA LYS A 445 -15.45 0.14 24.34
C LYS A 445 -15.32 0.33 22.84
N VAL A 446 -16.34 -0.05 22.05
CA VAL A 446 -16.36 0.17 20.59
C VAL A 446 -16.36 1.67 20.28
N PHE A 447 -17.12 2.47 21.05
CA PHE A 447 -17.16 3.92 20.85
C PHE A 447 -15.80 4.57 21.12
N ASN A 448 -15.05 4.11 22.14
CA ASN A 448 -13.70 4.61 22.42
C ASN A 448 -12.72 4.31 21.27
N LEU A 449 -12.83 3.13 20.64
CA LEU A 449 -12.04 2.80 19.44
C LEU A 449 -12.44 3.67 18.25
N LEU A 450 -13.74 3.89 18.06
CA LEU A 450 -14.23 4.74 16.99
C LEU A 450 -13.83 6.19 17.16
N LEU A 451 -13.77 6.73 18.38
CA LEU A 451 -13.29 8.09 18.63
C LEU A 451 -11.89 8.30 18.06
N GLN A 452 -10.98 7.34 18.22
CA GLN A 452 -9.65 7.42 17.62
C GLN A 452 -9.70 7.51 16.09
N VAL A 453 -10.56 6.69 15.46
CA VAL A 453 -10.76 6.74 14.01
C VAL A 453 -11.35 8.08 13.55
N LEU A 454 -12.31 8.61 14.32
CA LEU A 454 -13.01 9.85 13.98
C LEU A 454 -12.13 11.08 14.17
N ASP A 455 -11.19 11.06 15.12
CA ASP A 455 -10.29 12.17 15.42
C ASP A 455 -9.02 12.17 14.58
N GLU A 456 -8.36 11.02 14.49
CA GLU A 456 -7.04 10.90 13.87
C GLU A 456 -7.09 10.25 12.47
N GLY A 457 -8.24 9.73 12.06
CA GLY A 457 -8.38 8.98 10.81
C GLY A 457 -7.54 7.71 10.77
N ARG A 458 -7.12 7.20 11.92
CA ARG A 458 -6.24 6.04 12.05
C ARG A 458 -6.65 5.16 13.22
N LEU A 459 -6.32 3.87 13.13
CA LEU A 459 -6.57 2.91 14.19
C LEU A 459 -5.41 1.92 14.27
N THR A 460 -4.87 1.71 15.47
CA THR A 460 -3.82 0.71 15.67
C THR A 460 -4.45 -0.66 15.84
N ASP A 461 -4.02 -1.63 15.03
CA ASP A 461 -4.48 -3.02 15.15
C ASP A 461 -3.82 -3.77 16.32
N GLY A 462 -4.27 -5.00 16.60
CA GLY A 462 -3.72 -5.85 17.64
C GLY A 462 -2.25 -6.22 17.45
N ASN A 463 -1.71 -6.05 16.24
CA ASN A 463 -0.30 -6.28 15.90
C ASN A 463 0.56 -5.00 16.01
N GLY A 464 -0.03 -3.88 16.42
CA GLY A 464 0.66 -2.59 16.49
C GLY A 464 0.76 -1.86 15.16
N ARG A 465 0.06 -2.31 14.10
CA ARG A 465 0.07 -1.66 12.78
C ARG A 465 -0.93 -0.52 12.77
N LEU A 466 -0.54 0.60 12.17
CA LEU A 466 -1.40 1.76 12.01
C LEU A 466 -2.23 1.62 10.73
N ILE A 467 -3.56 1.50 10.87
CA ILE A 467 -4.50 1.35 9.75
C ILE A 467 -5.10 2.72 9.42
N ASP A 468 -5.05 3.10 8.14
CA ASP A 468 -5.48 4.41 7.66
C ASP A 468 -6.96 4.40 7.24
N PHE A 469 -7.78 5.25 7.87
CA PHE A 469 -9.20 5.46 7.60
C PHE A 469 -9.48 6.79 6.90
N ARG A 470 -8.48 7.62 6.61
CA ARG A 470 -8.67 8.95 6.02
C ARG A 470 -9.34 8.95 4.65
N ASN A 471 -9.22 7.85 3.93
CA ASN A 471 -9.85 7.65 2.63
C ASN A 471 -11.17 6.88 2.69
N THR A 472 -11.70 6.64 3.89
CA THR A 472 -13.00 5.96 4.07
C THR A 472 -14.13 6.96 4.33
N ILE A 473 -15.35 6.52 4.06
CA ILE A 473 -16.58 7.17 4.54
C ILE A 473 -17.18 6.25 5.60
N ILE A 474 -17.40 6.78 6.79
CA ILE A 474 -17.97 6.01 7.91
C ILE A 474 -19.46 6.32 7.99
N ILE A 475 -20.29 5.31 7.92
CA ILE A 475 -21.74 5.40 8.05
C ILE A 475 -22.16 4.50 9.20
N MET A 476 -22.85 5.08 10.17
CA MET A 476 -23.43 4.35 11.29
C MET A 476 -24.95 4.37 11.15
N THR A 477 -25.61 3.23 11.29
CA THR A 477 -27.09 3.20 11.29
C THR A 477 -27.61 3.04 12.70
N SER A 478 -28.72 3.70 13.00
CA SER A 478 -29.42 3.56 14.27
C SER A 478 -30.94 3.67 14.09
N ASN A 479 -31.63 2.99 14.97
CA ASN A 479 -33.09 3.08 15.11
C ASN A 479 -33.51 4.02 16.27
N ALA A 480 -32.53 4.72 16.89
CA ALA A 480 -32.78 5.63 18.00
C ALA A 480 -33.75 6.75 17.62
N GLY A 481 -34.64 7.07 18.50
CA GLY A 481 -35.64 8.15 18.30
C GLY A 481 -36.80 7.85 17.36
N THR A 482 -36.78 6.74 16.62
CA THR A 482 -37.84 6.42 15.65
C THR A 482 -39.21 6.09 16.31
N ARG A 483 -39.18 5.49 17.51
CA ARG A 483 -40.41 5.24 18.29
C ARG A 483 -41.03 6.56 18.77
N GLN A 484 -40.22 7.45 19.29
CA GLN A 484 -40.65 8.75 19.79
C GLN A 484 -41.17 9.67 18.68
N LEU A 485 -40.61 9.60 17.48
CA LEU A 485 -41.13 10.29 16.30
C LEU A 485 -42.47 9.72 15.84
N LYS A 486 -42.68 8.39 15.94
CA LYS A 486 -43.97 7.75 15.64
C LYS A 486 -45.03 8.12 16.64
N ASP A 487 -44.70 8.21 17.92
CA ASP A 487 -45.61 8.60 18.99
C ASP A 487 -45.97 10.09 18.88
N PHE A 488 -45.05 10.94 18.41
CA PHE A 488 -45.33 12.34 18.11
C PHE A 488 -46.33 12.49 16.94
N GLY A 489 -46.19 11.72 15.88
CA GLY A 489 -47.15 11.70 14.76
C GLY A 489 -48.55 11.10 15.13
N ARG A 490 -48.66 10.44 16.29
CA ARG A 490 -49.88 9.85 16.82
C ARG A 490 -50.46 10.59 18.03
N GLY A 491 -49.70 11.52 18.63
CA GLY A 491 -49.98 12.08 19.96
C GLY A 491 -50.52 13.49 19.95
N VAL A 492 -51.70 13.60 20.50
CA VAL A 492 -52.37 14.79 21.07
C VAL A 492 -52.87 15.84 20.08
N GLY A 493 -54.08 15.64 19.58
CA GLY A 493 -54.91 16.73 19.09
C GLY A 493 -55.29 16.74 17.61
N PHE A 494 -54.81 15.78 16.81
CA PHE A 494 -55.30 15.65 15.42
C PHE A 494 -56.22 14.41 15.30
N THR A 495 -57.48 14.66 15.50
CA THR A 495 -58.56 13.73 15.13
C THR A 495 -58.44 13.35 13.66
N SER A 496 -58.68 12.07 13.38
CA SER A 496 -58.61 11.34 12.11
C SER A 496 -59.51 11.86 10.95
N ALA A 497 -59.84 13.15 10.93
CA ALA A 497 -60.75 13.75 9.94
C ALA A 497 -60.09 14.74 8.95
N GLY A 498 -58.77 14.93 8.94
CA GLY A 498 -58.12 16.01 8.18
C GLY A 498 -56.98 15.63 7.24
N ILE A 499 -56.62 14.35 7.05
CA ILE A 499 -55.54 13.98 6.11
C ILE A 499 -56.10 13.64 4.74
N LYS A 500 -56.67 14.65 4.08
CA LYS A 500 -56.79 14.75 2.62
C LYS A 500 -56.13 16.07 2.22
N GLY A 501 -54.88 16.02 1.84
CA GLY A 501 -54.15 17.16 1.31
C GLY A 501 -52.78 17.26 1.92
N GLY A 502 -51.73 17.09 1.11
CA GLY A 502 -50.34 17.21 1.51
C GLY A 502 -50.01 18.61 2.03
N LEU A 503 -50.12 18.81 3.32
CA LEU A 503 -49.63 19.99 4.00
C LEU A 503 -48.17 19.75 4.39
N ALA A 504 -47.29 20.57 3.82
CA ALA A 504 -45.88 20.67 4.20
C ALA A 504 -45.81 20.91 5.72
N MET A 505 -45.04 20.07 6.45
CA MET A 505 -44.73 20.28 7.86
C MET A 505 -44.19 21.70 8.05
N ASP A 506 -44.76 22.45 8.99
CA ASP A 506 -44.29 23.79 9.37
C ASP A 506 -42.84 23.72 9.88
N GLU A 507 -42.04 24.78 9.70
CA GLU A 507 -40.66 24.80 10.16
C GLU A 507 -40.51 24.52 11.67
N LYS A 508 -41.50 24.91 12.45
CA LYS A 508 -41.61 24.64 13.88
C LYS A 508 -41.73 23.14 14.21
N ASP A 509 -42.47 22.40 13.40
CA ASP A 509 -42.65 20.95 13.57
C ASP A 509 -41.34 20.19 13.20
N LYS A 510 -40.60 20.68 12.22
CA LYS A 510 -39.30 20.17 11.84
C LYS A 510 -38.23 20.42 12.93
N GLU A 511 -38.24 21.61 13.55
CA GLU A 511 -37.33 21.93 14.66
C GLU A 511 -37.66 21.09 15.90
N TYR A 512 -38.92 20.89 16.20
CA TYR A 512 -39.35 20.06 17.32
C TYR A 512 -38.98 18.58 17.11
N ALA A 513 -39.22 18.05 15.92
CA ALA A 513 -38.78 16.69 15.55
C ALA A 513 -37.26 16.52 15.68
N ARG A 514 -36.50 17.52 15.25
CA ARG A 514 -35.04 17.54 15.45
C ARG A 514 -34.63 17.52 16.94
N SER A 515 -35.36 18.30 17.79
CA SER A 515 -35.08 18.34 19.22
C SER A 515 -35.33 17.00 19.91
N ILE A 516 -36.38 16.28 19.50
CA ILE A 516 -36.69 14.93 20.01
C ILE A 516 -35.61 13.93 19.63
N VAL A 517 -35.18 13.95 18.36
CA VAL A 517 -34.07 13.10 17.87
C VAL A 517 -32.79 13.40 18.63
N GLN A 518 -32.46 14.66 18.81
CA GLN A 518 -31.27 15.09 19.52
C GLN A 518 -31.27 14.67 21.00
N LYS A 519 -32.41 14.81 21.67
CA LYS A 519 -32.59 14.32 23.04
C LYS A 519 -32.52 12.79 23.15
N SER A 520 -32.98 12.07 22.17
CA SER A 520 -32.90 10.61 22.13
C SER A 520 -31.48 10.14 21.94
N LEU A 521 -30.72 10.79 21.04
CA LEU A 521 -29.33 10.51 20.79
C LEU A 521 -28.44 10.84 21.99
N SER A 522 -28.68 11.98 22.66
CA SER A 522 -27.92 12.39 23.87
C SER A 522 -28.13 11.46 25.06
N LYS A 523 -29.20 10.65 25.06
CA LYS A 523 -29.42 9.61 26.07
C LYS A 523 -28.63 8.33 25.79
N GLN A 524 -28.34 8.04 24.54
CA GLN A 524 -27.71 6.78 24.12
C GLN A 524 -26.21 6.92 23.82
N PHE A 525 -25.79 8.09 23.36
CA PHE A 525 -24.42 8.35 22.94
C PHE A 525 -23.80 9.49 23.73
N ALA A 526 -22.52 9.38 24.06
CA ALA A 526 -21.79 10.43 24.71
C ALA A 526 -21.74 11.70 23.82
N PRO A 527 -21.82 12.90 24.40
CA PRO A 527 -21.75 14.16 23.65
C PRO A 527 -20.47 14.27 22.83
N GLU A 528 -19.36 13.75 23.33
CA GLU A 528 -18.07 13.71 22.66
C GLU A 528 -18.14 12.96 21.33
N PHE A 529 -18.79 11.80 21.31
CA PHE A 529 -19.01 11.01 20.10
C PHE A 529 -19.91 11.70 19.08
N LEU A 530 -21.00 12.32 19.55
CA LEU A 530 -21.93 13.04 18.65
C LEU A 530 -21.29 14.27 18.00
N ASN A 531 -20.39 14.95 18.69
CA ASN A 531 -19.68 16.11 18.16
C ASN A 531 -18.64 15.77 17.07
N ARG A 532 -18.28 14.49 16.92
CA ARG A 532 -17.35 14.02 15.88
C ARG A 532 -18.06 13.62 14.59
N LEU A 533 -19.41 13.57 14.61
CA LEU A 533 -20.20 13.31 13.42
C LEU A 533 -20.23 14.55 12.52
N ASP A 534 -20.07 14.34 11.22
CA ASP A 534 -20.21 15.42 10.25
C ASP A 534 -21.69 15.83 10.05
N ASP A 535 -22.57 14.84 10.01
CA ASP A 535 -24.01 15.09 9.92
C ASP A 535 -24.83 13.90 10.42
N ILE A 536 -26.03 14.21 10.89
CA ILE A 536 -27.05 13.25 11.29
C ILE A 536 -28.15 13.30 10.24
N ILE A 537 -28.34 12.19 9.53
CA ILE A 537 -29.24 12.08 8.40
C ILE A 537 -30.44 11.24 8.78
N THR A 538 -31.63 11.85 8.76
CA THR A 538 -32.90 11.18 9.03
C THR A 538 -33.48 10.66 7.74
N PHE A 539 -33.95 9.41 7.75
CA PHE A 539 -34.66 8.75 6.65
C PHE A 539 -36.14 8.80 6.86
N ASP A 540 -36.84 9.25 5.85
CA ASP A 540 -38.31 9.30 5.85
C ASP A 540 -38.89 7.92 5.61
N GLN A 541 -40.14 7.71 6.09
CA GLN A 541 -40.88 6.48 5.78
C GLN A 541 -41.26 6.49 4.30
N LEU A 542 -41.11 5.33 3.65
CA LEU A 542 -41.48 5.19 2.25
C LEU A 542 -43.00 5.16 2.10
N ASP A 543 -43.55 6.04 1.28
CA ASP A 543 -44.97 6.04 0.91
C ASP A 543 -45.28 4.87 -0.02
N ARG A 544 -46.56 4.48 -0.08
CA ARG A 544 -47.02 3.39 -0.97
C ARG A 544 -46.64 3.58 -2.44
N ASN A 545 -46.52 4.82 -2.89
CA ASN A 545 -46.10 5.15 -4.27
C ASN A 545 -44.58 5.00 -4.49
N ALA A 546 -43.81 5.15 -3.44
CA ALA A 546 -42.34 4.95 -3.47
C ALA A 546 -41.95 3.46 -3.37
N ILE A 547 -42.88 2.60 -2.93
CA ILE A 547 -42.65 1.15 -2.82
C ILE A 547 -42.99 0.42 -4.14
N LYS A 548 -43.83 1.02 -5.01
CA LYS A 548 -44.11 0.52 -6.36
C LYS A 548 -43.00 0.89 -7.35
#